data_0df5d429501b7a45aa8281fc89578a8c
#
_entry.id   0df5d429501b7a45aa8281fc89578a8c
#
_cell.length_a   1.000
_cell.length_b   1.000
_cell.length_c   1.000
_cell.angle_alpha   90.00
_cell.angle_beta   90.00
_cell.angle_gamma   90.00
#
_symmetry.space_group_name_H-M   'P 1'
#
loop_
_entity.id
_entity.type
_entity.pdbx_description
1 polymer ?
#
loop_
_entity_poly.entity_id
_entity_poly.type
_entity_poly.pdbx_seq_one_letter_code
_entity_poly.pdbx_strand_id
1 'polypeptide(L)'
;MEFVADIVIEHEYVECTGATIQALVLFKRLYPKHRREEIENFIVKATQFIEDEQLPNGTWHGNWGVCFTYSSWFALGGLVATGKSYTDCVSIRKAVKFLLSIQNEDGGWGESFLSCPMKVCN
;
A
#
# COMPACT_ATOMS: atom_id res chain seq x y z
N MET A 1 -11.36 9.06 15.18
CA MET A 1 -10.45 8.10 14.51
C MET A 1 -11.10 6.79 14.16
N GLU A 2 -12.04 6.29 14.94
CA GLU A 2 -12.82 5.10 14.57
C GLU A 2 -13.49 5.25 13.20
N PHE A 3 -14.06 6.42 12.92
CA PHE A 3 -14.70 6.69 11.63
C PHE A 3 -13.72 6.49 10.44
N VAL A 4 -12.49 6.96 10.56
CA VAL A 4 -11.47 6.79 9.52
C VAL A 4 -11.07 5.31 9.42
N ALA A 5 -10.86 4.64 10.54
CA ALA A 5 -10.53 3.21 10.57
C ALA A 5 -11.63 2.38 9.93
N ASP A 6 -12.90 2.65 10.27
CA ASP A 6 -14.03 1.93 9.71
C ASP A 6 -14.13 2.11 8.20
N ILE A 7 -13.98 3.33 7.70
CA ILE A 7 -14.06 3.60 6.27
C ILE A 7 -12.93 2.91 5.51
N VAL A 8 -11.68 3.01 5.98
CA VAL A 8 -10.51 2.53 5.25
C VAL A 8 -10.37 1.01 5.39
N ILE A 9 -10.52 0.46 6.60
CA ILE A 9 -10.27 -0.95 6.87
C ILE A 9 -11.47 -1.81 6.49
N GLU A 10 -12.69 -1.41 6.81
CA GLU A 10 -13.90 -2.18 6.50
C GLU A 10 -14.14 -2.30 5.00
N HIS A 11 -13.79 -1.29 4.23
CA HIS A 11 -13.92 -1.34 2.78
C HIS A 11 -12.75 -2.07 2.10
N GLU A 12 -11.74 -2.47 2.85
CA GLU A 12 -10.62 -3.30 2.39
C GLU A 12 -9.87 -2.73 1.17
N TYR A 13 -9.79 -1.40 1.08
CA TYR A 13 -9.11 -0.74 -0.04
C TYR A 13 -7.65 -0.46 0.30
N VAL A 14 -6.75 -1.21 -0.32
CA VAL A 14 -5.29 -1.02 -0.15
C VAL A 14 -4.87 0.38 -0.57
N GLU A 15 -5.41 0.90 -1.68
CA GLU A 15 -5.11 2.25 -2.16
C GLU A 15 -5.46 3.31 -1.11
N CYS A 16 -6.68 3.25 -0.59
CA CYS A 16 -7.15 4.20 0.43
C CYS A 16 -6.35 4.06 1.73
N THR A 17 -6.04 2.84 2.12
CA THR A 17 -5.25 2.57 3.33
C THR A 17 -3.84 3.14 3.19
N GLY A 18 -3.17 2.89 2.07
CA GLY A 18 -1.84 3.43 1.80
C GLY A 18 -1.82 4.96 1.77
N ALA A 19 -2.79 5.57 1.09
CA ALA A 19 -2.90 7.03 1.04
C ALA A 19 -3.17 7.62 2.42
N THR A 20 -4.03 6.99 3.22
CA THR A 20 -4.36 7.44 4.57
C THR A 20 -3.13 7.38 5.49
N ILE A 21 -2.34 6.31 5.41
CA ILE A 21 -1.09 6.22 6.18
C ILE A 21 -0.16 7.38 5.83
N GLN A 22 0.04 7.68 4.55
CA GLN A 22 0.88 8.80 4.12
C GLN A 22 0.39 10.12 4.68
N ALA A 23 -0.91 10.38 4.60
CA ALA A 23 -1.52 11.60 5.11
C ALA A 23 -1.36 11.71 6.62
N LEU A 24 -1.59 10.65 7.37
CA LEU A 24 -1.51 10.66 8.82
C LEU A 24 -0.06 10.77 9.33
N VAL A 25 0.89 10.18 8.63
CA VAL A 25 2.31 10.35 8.97
C VAL A 25 2.71 11.83 8.81
N LEU A 26 2.28 12.48 7.72
CA LEU A 26 2.52 13.91 7.53
C LEU A 26 1.81 14.75 8.58
N PHE A 27 0.54 14.45 8.86
CA PHE A 27 -0.23 15.15 9.89
C PHE A 27 0.45 15.07 11.27
N LYS A 28 0.94 13.90 11.63
CA LYS A 28 1.65 13.69 12.91
C LYS A 28 2.93 14.52 13.00
N ARG A 29 3.61 14.74 11.89
CA ARG A 29 4.79 15.63 11.86
C ARG A 29 4.42 17.09 12.09
N LEU A 30 3.29 17.54 11.50
CA LEU A 30 2.82 18.91 11.61
C LEU A 30 2.19 19.20 12.98
N TYR A 31 1.51 18.22 13.55
CA TYR A 31 0.78 18.35 14.82
C TYR A 31 1.11 17.17 15.74
N PRO A 32 2.33 17.10 16.26
CA PRO A 32 2.83 15.89 16.95
C PRO A 32 2.09 15.54 18.25
N LYS A 33 1.35 16.48 18.83
CA LYS A 33 0.62 16.26 20.08
C LYS A 33 -0.87 15.98 19.86
N HIS A 34 -1.38 16.19 18.64
CA HIS A 34 -2.81 16.05 18.38
C HIS A 34 -3.16 14.57 18.14
N ARG A 35 -3.93 13.99 19.06
CA ARG A 35 -4.43 12.60 18.98
C ARG A 35 -3.34 11.60 18.58
N ARG A 36 -2.14 11.83 19.06
CA ARG A 36 -0.95 11.08 18.66
C ARG A 36 -1.10 9.57 18.84
N GLU A 37 -1.58 9.16 20.01
CA GLU A 37 -1.74 7.74 20.33
C GLU A 37 -2.74 7.06 19.39
N GLU A 38 -3.87 7.70 19.14
CA GLU A 38 -4.89 7.16 18.21
C GLU A 38 -4.35 7.05 16.79
N ILE A 39 -3.60 8.06 16.34
CA ILE A 39 -3.00 8.08 15.01
C ILE A 39 -1.95 6.97 14.89
N GLU A 40 -1.07 6.83 15.86
CA GLU A 40 -0.05 5.78 15.86
C GLU A 40 -0.68 4.38 15.88
N ASN A 41 -1.72 4.16 16.68
CA ASN A 41 -2.44 2.90 16.72
C ASN A 41 -3.09 2.58 15.37
N PHE A 42 -3.70 3.58 14.74
CA PHE A 42 -4.28 3.41 13.40
C PHE A 42 -3.20 3.02 12.38
N ILE A 43 -2.07 3.73 12.38
CA ILE A 43 -0.96 3.46 11.45
C ILE A 43 -0.46 2.02 11.60
N VAL A 44 -0.31 1.54 12.83
CA VAL A 44 0.13 0.15 13.10
C VAL A 44 -0.86 -0.85 12.49
N LYS A 45 -2.15 -0.68 12.73
CA LYS A 45 -3.19 -1.57 12.21
C LYS A 45 -3.29 -1.51 10.69
N ALA A 46 -3.22 -0.32 10.12
CA ALA A 46 -3.29 -0.11 8.68
C ALA A 46 -2.06 -0.71 7.97
N THR A 47 -0.89 -0.59 8.58
CA THR A 47 0.34 -1.20 8.07
C THR A 47 0.22 -2.72 8.05
N GLN A 48 -0.30 -3.31 9.12
CA GLN A 48 -0.52 -4.74 9.20
C GLN A 48 -1.52 -5.20 8.15
N PHE A 49 -2.60 -4.45 7.93
CA PHE A 49 -3.57 -4.73 6.89
C PHE A 49 -2.91 -4.79 5.50
N ILE A 50 -2.07 -3.80 5.18
CA ILE A 50 -1.36 -3.80 3.90
C ILE A 50 -0.45 -5.03 3.76
N GLU A 51 0.30 -5.37 4.80
CA GLU A 51 1.19 -6.53 4.77
C GLU A 51 0.40 -7.83 4.59
N ASP A 52 -0.74 -7.97 5.29
CA ASP A 52 -1.59 -9.16 5.22
C ASP A 52 -2.27 -9.32 3.85
N GLU A 53 -2.60 -8.23 3.18
CA GLU A 53 -3.25 -8.23 1.87
C GLU A 53 -2.29 -8.48 0.70
N GLN A 54 -0.98 -8.52 0.95
CA GLN A 54 0.00 -8.76 -0.09
C GLN A 54 -0.19 -10.15 -0.72
N LEU A 55 -0.22 -10.18 -2.05
CA LEU A 55 -0.35 -11.43 -2.79
C LEU A 55 0.97 -12.22 -2.77
N PRO A 56 0.93 -13.54 -3.01
CA PRO A 56 2.15 -14.36 -3.02
C PRO A 56 3.21 -13.89 -4.01
N ASN A 57 2.82 -13.23 -5.11
CA ASN A 57 3.77 -12.70 -6.09
C ASN A 57 4.45 -11.40 -5.63
N GLY A 58 4.03 -10.83 -4.50
CA GLY A 58 4.60 -9.60 -3.96
C GLY A 58 3.82 -8.33 -4.26
N THR A 59 2.73 -8.41 -5.02
CA THR A 59 1.90 -7.27 -5.37
C THR A 59 0.63 -7.20 -4.53
N TRP A 60 -0.19 -6.21 -4.77
CA TRP A 60 -1.51 -6.06 -4.17
C TRP A 60 -2.56 -5.91 -5.25
N HIS A 61 -3.70 -6.56 -5.08
CA HIS A 61 -4.83 -6.37 -5.96
C HIS A 61 -5.53 -5.06 -5.62
N GLY A 62 -5.73 -4.21 -6.63
CA GLY A 62 -6.39 -2.92 -6.45
C GLY A 62 -7.88 -2.96 -6.74
N ASN A 63 -8.59 -1.97 -6.23
CA ASN A 63 -10.03 -1.79 -6.46
C ASN A 63 -10.30 -0.59 -7.37
N TRP A 64 -9.32 0.30 -7.51
CA TRP A 64 -9.38 1.50 -8.34
C TRP A 64 -8.24 1.46 -9.35
N GLY A 65 -8.42 1.96 -10.54
CA GLY A 65 -7.37 1.99 -11.55
C GLY A 65 -6.94 0.60 -12.03
N VAL A 66 -5.66 0.46 -12.44
CA VAL A 66 -5.08 -0.82 -12.85
C VAL A 66 -4.73 -1.68 -11.63
N CYS A 67 -4.98 -2.99 -11.76
CA CYS A 67 -5.09 -3.87 -10.59
C CYS A 67 -3.83 -4.01 -9.75
N PHE A 68 -2.67 -4.18 -10.36
CA PHE A 68 -1.47 -4.57 -9.60
C PHE A 68 -0.46 -3.44 -9.46
N THR A 69 -0.11 -2.75 -10.53
CA THR A 69 0.88 -1.68 -10.49
C THR A 69 0.39 -0.49 -9.67
N TYR A 70 -0.83 -0.06 -9.92
CA TYR A 70 -1.45 1.08 -9.23
C TYR A 70 -1.57 0.84 -7.72
N SER A 71 -2.13 -0.29 -7.34
CA SER A 71 -2.30 -0.64 -5.92
C SER A 71 -0.97 -0.83 -5.21
N SER A 72 0.00 -1.43 -5.88
CA SER A 72 1.34 -1.62 -5.31
C SER A 72 2.05 -0.30 -5.04
N TRP A 73 1.85 0.71 -5.91
CA TRP A 73 2.37 2.05 -5.67
C TRP A 73 1.84 2.65 -4.37
N PHE A 74 0.52 2.55 -4.13
CA PHE A 74 -0.08 3.04 -2.88
C PHE A 74 0.36 2.23 -1.66
N ALA A 75 0.42 0.92 -1.78
CA ALA A 75 0.86 0.06 -0.68
C ALA A 75 2.31 0.34 -0.29
N LEU A 76 3.20 0.41 -1.27
CA LEU A 76 4.61 0.74 -1.03
C LEU A 76 4.76 2.14 -0.43
N GLY A 77 4.01 3.11 -0.96
CA GLY A 77 4.01 4.47 -0.41
C GLY A 77 3.62 4.51 1.06
N GLY A 78 2.59 3.76 1.44
CA GLY A 78 2.18 3.63 2.83
C GLY A 78 3.25 3.00 3.72
N LEU A 79 3.82 1.89 3.29
CA LEU A 79 4.86 1.19 4.05
C LEU A 79 6.11 2.06 4.23
N VAL A 80 6.57 2.71 3.17
CA VAL A 80 7.73 3.60 3.22
C VAL A 80 7.48 4.80 4.13
N ALA A 81 6.27 5.35 4.10
CA ALA A 81 5.90 6.48 4.96
C ALA A 81 6.03 6.16 6.45
N THR A 82 5.86 4.89 6.84
CA THR A 82 6.03 4.46 8.23
C THR A 82 7.50 4.28 8.65
N GLY A 83 8.43 4.49 7.73
CA GLY A 83 9.87 4.33 7.99
C GLY A 83 10.44 2.96 7.58
N LYS A 84 9.60 2.08 7.03
CA LYS A 84 10.06 0.77 6.54
C LYS A 84 10.85 0.93 5.24
N SER A 85 11.79 0.04 5.00
CA SER A 85 12.68 0.09 3.84
C SER A 85 12.89 -1.30 3.22
N TYR A 86 13.56 -1.32 2.09
CA TYR A 86 13.94 -2.58 1.42
C TYR A 86 14.74 -3.50 2.35
N THR A 87 15.61 -2.92 3.17
CA THR A 87 16.51 -3.70 4.04
C THR A 87 15.78 -4.38 5.20
N ASP A 88 14.75 -3.75 5.76
CA ASP A 88 14.11 -4.24 6.99
C ASP A 88 12.67 -4.76 6.79
N CYS A 89 12.12 -4.63 5.59
CA CYS A 89 10.72 -5.02 5.34
C CYS A 89 10.62 -6.08 4.23
N VAL A 90 10.17 -7.27 4.59
CA VAL A 90 9.99 -8.38 3.65
C VAL A 90 8.97 -8.03 2.57
N SER A 91 7.87 -7.37 2.94
CA SER A 91 6.82 -6.98 1.99
C SER A 91 7.35 -6.05 0.91
N ILE A 92 8.17 -5.06 1.29
CA ILE A 92 8.82 -4.15 0.33
C ILE A 92 9.75 -4.92 -0.60
N ARG A 93 10.58 -5.81 -0.06
CA ARG A 93 11.49 -6.63 -0.89
C ARG A 93 10.77 -7.47 -1.92
N LYS A 94 9.68 -8.13 -1.51
CA LYS A 94 8.88 -8.94 -2.43
C LYS A 94 8.29 -8.10 -3.56
N ALA A 95 7.74 -6.95 -3.22
CA ALA A 95 7.14 -6.05 -4.20
C ALA A 95 8.18 -5.50 -5.18
N VAL A 96 9.33 -5.06 -4.68
CA VAL A 96 10.41 -4.54 -5.53
C VAL A 96 10.92 -5.62 -6.49
N LYS A 97 11.16 -6.81 -6.00
CA LYS A 97 11.60 -7.93 -6.85
C LYS A 97 10.59 -8.23 -7.96
N PHE A 98 9.31 -8.26 -7.62
CA PHE A 98 8.28 -8.48 -8.62
C PHE A 98 8.27 -7.36 -9.67
N LEU A 99 8.23 -6.11 -9.23
CA LEU A 99 8.19 -4.96 -10.14
C LEU A 99 9.39 -4.93 -11.08
N LEU A 100 10.57 -5.23 -10.58
CA LEU A 100 11.78 -5.30 -11.41
C LEU A 100 11.70 -6.45 -12.42
N SER A 101 11.08 -7.57 -12.04
CA SER A 101 10.96 -8.73 -12.93
C SER A 101 10.03 -8.51 -14.12
N ILE A 102 9.06 -7.59 -13.99
CA ILE A 102 8.07 -7.30 -15.05
C ILE A 102 8.30 -5.95 -15.73
N GLN A 103 9.37 -5.25 -15.36
CA GLN A 103 9.68 -3.95 -15.97
C GLN A 103 10.00 -4.12 -17.46
N ASN A 104 9.43 -3.28 -18.31
CA ASN A 104 9.69 -3.27 -19.75
C ASN A 104 11.10 -2.74 -20.06
N GLU A 105 11.60 -3.05 -21.25
CA GLU A 105 12.94 -2.59 -21.68
C GLU A 105 13.09 -1.07 -21.69
N ASP A 106 11.97 -0.35 -21.91
CA ASP A 106 11.96 1.12 -21.88
C ASP A 106 11.94 1.71 -20.45
N GLY A 107 11.91 0.86 -19.42
CA GLY A 107 11.83 1.27 -18.03
C GLY A 107 10.43 1.41 -17.47
N GLY A 108 9.41 1.25 -18.30
CA GLY A 108 8.02 1.36 -17.88
C GLY A 108 7.40 0.04 -17.43
N TRP A 109 6.14 0.11 -17.04
CA TRP A 109 5.30 -1.02 -16.67
C TRP A 109 3.98 -0.93 -17.40
N GLY A 110 3.41 -2.07 -17.77
CA GLY A 110 2.10 -2.14 -18.40
C GLY A 110 1.25 -3.26 -17.82
N GLU A 111 -0.05 -3.04 -17.82
CA GLU A 111 -1.03 -4.05 -17.48
C GLU A 111 -2.18 -3.95 -18.47
N SER A 112 -2.70 -5.12 -18.87
CA SER A 112 -3.91 -5.20 -19.66
C SER A 112 -5.14 -4.95 -18.79
N PHE A 113 -6.21 -4.37 -19.35
CA PHE A 113 -7.48 -4.26 -18.66
C PHE A 113 -8.04 -5.64 -18.24
N LEU A 114 -7.59 -6.72 -18.87
CA LEU A 114 -7.96 -8.08 -18.49
C LEU A 114 -7.32 -8.54 -17.19
N SER A 115 -6.27 -7.87 -16.71
CA SER A 115 -5.64 -8.20 -15.42
C SER A 115 -6.62 -8.06 -14.26
N CYS A 116 -7.49 -7.07 -14.30
CA CYS A 116 -8.45 -6.82 -13.21
C CYS A 116 -9.49 -7.94 -13.07
N PRO A 117 -10.24 -8.34 -14.11
CA PRO A 117 -11.22 -9.42 -13.99
C PRO A 117 -10.58 -10.78 -13.70
N MET A 118 -9.41 -11.04 -14.27
CA MET A 118 -8.72 -12.33 -14.12
C MET A 118 -7.83 -12.39 -12.89
N LYS A 119 -7.57 -11.26 -12.24
CA LYS A 119 -6.67 -11.13 -11.08
C LYS A 119 -5.29 -11.72 -11.34
N VAL A 120 -4.79 -11.55 -12.57
CA VAL A 120 -3.46 -11.97 -12.99
C VAL A 120 -2.74 -10.81 -13.66
N CYS A 121 -1.43 -10.80 -13.52
CA CYS A 121 -0.59 -9.78 -14.16
C CYS A 121 -0.27 -10.24 -15.59
N ASN A 122 -0.68 -9.46 -16.58
CA ASN A 122 -0.48 -9.74 -18.01
C ASN A 122 0.54 -8.77 -18.61
#